data_26b08b7f6d7d23fcdfac45b67c80f4c8
#
_entry.id   26b08b7f6d7d23fcdfac45b67c80f4c8
#
_cell.length_a   1.000
_cell.length_b   1.000
_cell.length_c   1.000
_cell.angle_alpha   90.00
_cell.angle_beta   90.00
_cell.angle_gamma   90.00
#
_symmetry.space_group_name_H-M   'P 1'
#
loop_
_entity.id
_entity.type
_entity.pdbx_description
1 polymer ?
#
loop_
_entity_poly.entity_id
_entity_poly.type
_entity_poly.pdbx_seq_one_letter_code
_entity_poly.pdbx_strand_id
1 'polypeptide(L)'
;MRYAIFSDIHNETRALLKVLNHAREQGVEGYFCLGDVGIDDCVALVREAGAPAVFGNWEVSGWPHLSPENQAWALGLPPFRKEAHFWLTHATPLWPTHLTRLADLNANRRDVPLSQLFPYLHFECPALWEIMVSLTQANMPLLFHGHTHRQMAWRFTADNHLQKLSHSRIRLRPGDTLVVGVGSVGRPEDGPGAAYALYDDTLKQIELVRA
;
A
#
# COMPACT_ATOMS: atom_id res chain seq x y z
N MET A 1 16.37 3.39 -8.82
CA MET A 1 15.94 4.03 -7.55
C MET A 1 15.47 2.96 -6.59
N ARG A 2 15.74 3.16 -5.30
CA ARG A 2 15.30 2.25 -4.23
C ARG A 2 14.26 2.94 -3.36
N TYR A 3 13.12 2.29 -3.15
CA TYR A 3 11.97 2.84 -2.42
C TYR A 3 11.66 2.04 -1.17
N ALA A 4 11.21 2.72 -0.10
CA ALA A 4 10.52 2.11 1.02
C ALA A 4 9.01 2.30 0.86
N ILE A 5 8.25 1.21 0.93
CA ILE A 5 6.79 1.20 0.78
C ILE A 5 6.20 0.61 2.06
N PHE A 6 5.44 1.40 2.80
CA PHE A 6 4.88 1.03 4.09
C PHE A 6 3.39 1.37 4.19
N SER A 7 2.70 0.74 5.14
CA SER A 7 1.25 0.85 5.32
C SER A 7 0.85 0.56 6.76
N ASP A 8 -0.41 0.85 7.09
CA ASP A 8 -1.08 0.37 8.30
C ASP A 8 -0.31 0.75 9.58
N ILE A 9 -0.07 2.05 9.75
CA ILE A 9 0.70 2.63 10.86
C ILE A 9 -0.13 2.60 12.15
N HIS A 10 -1.45 2.86 12.07
CA HIS A 10 -2.40 2.73 13.17
C HIS A 10 -1.96 3.41 14.47
N ASN A 11 -1.55 4.67 14.40
CA ASN A 11 -1.12 5.50 15.53
C ASN A 11 0.25 5.12 16.14
N GLU A 12 0.96 4.13 15.58
CA GLU A 12 2.22 3.62 16.14
C GLU A 12 3.43 4.47 15.70
N THR A 13 3.53 5.70 16.21
CA THR A 13 4.59 6.67 15.89
C THR A 13 6.00 6.09 16.06
N ARG A 14 6.22 5.30 17.14
CA ARG A 14 7.54 4.70 17.40
C ARG A 14 7.90 3.63 16.37
N ALA A 15 6.92 2.85 15.93
CA ALA A 15 7.13 1.85 14.89
C ALA A 15 7.43 2.51 13.53
N LEU A 16 6.71 3.60 13.20
CA LEU A 16 6.97 4.38 12.00
C LEU A 16 8.39 4.96 12.00
N LEU A 17 8.84 5.55 13.11
CA LEU A 17 10.20 6.07 13.24
C LEU A 17 11.27 4.98 13.03
N LYS A 18 11.06 3.76 13.55
CA LYS A 18 11.96 2.63 13.30
C LYS A 18 12.02 2.29 11.82
N VAL A 19 10.87 2.20 11.14
CA VAL A 19 10.81 1.93 9.69
C VAL A 19 11.54 2.99 8.89
N LEU A 20 11.29 4.28 9.16
CA LEU A 20 11.93 5.39 8.44
C LEU A 20 13.46 5.39 8.64
N ASN A 21 13.93 5.14 9.86
CA ASN A 21 15.35 5.06 10.16
C ASN A 21 16.00 3.84 9.49
N HIS A 22 15.42 2.65 9.62
CA HIS A 22 15.92 1.44 8.98
C HIS A 22 15.93 1.59 7.45
N ALA A 23 14.88 2.15 6.85
CA ALA A 23 14.83 2.42 5.41
C ALA A 23 15.95 3.37 4.96
N ARG A 24 16.24 4.42 5.75
CA ARG A 24 17.36 5.33 5.47
C ARG A 24 18.72 4.62 5.49
N GLU A 25 18.93 3.74 6.47
CA GLU A 25 20.14 2.89 6.56
C GLU A 25 20.27 1.93 5.37
N GLN A 26 19.13 1.50 4.79
CA GLN A 26 19.08 0.69 3.57
C GLN A 26 19.30 1.49 2.29
N GLY A 27 19.57 2.80 2.38
CA GLY A 27 19.88 3.67 1.25
C GLY A 27 18.68 3.91 0.31
N VAL A 28 17.45 4.03 0.86
CA VAL A 28 16.29 4.38 0.03
C VAL A 28 16.36 5.82 -0.43
N GLU A 29 15.89 6.08 -1.63
CA GLU A 29 15.84 7.37 -2.30
C GLU A 29 14.45 8.00 -2.27
N GLY A 30 13.43 7.21 -1.90
CA GLY A 30 12.04 7.66 -1.82
C GLY A 30 11.17 6.76 -0.96
N TYR A 31 10.04 7.31 -0.55
CA TYR A 31 9.09 6.65 0.36
C TYR A 31 7.69 6.68 -0.26
N PHE A 32 6.86 5.67 0.07
CA PHE A 32 5.42 5.66 -0.22
C PHE A 32 4.66 5.11 0.97
N CYS A 33 3.50 5.75 1.27
CA CYS A 33 2.59 5.33 2.33
C CYS A 33 1.27 4.83 1.73
N LEU A 34 0.86 3.61 2.08
CA LEU A 34 -0.35 3.02 1.52
C LEU A 34 -1.60 3.19 2.41
N GLY A 35 -1.61 4.19 3.30
CA GLY A 35 -2.78 4.52 4.12
C GLY A 35 -2.80 3.88 5.51
N ASP A 36 -3.91 4.06 6.20
CA ASP A 36 -4.14 3.70 7.60
C ASP A 36 -3.06 4.30 8.52
N VAL A 37 -2.87 5.63 8.39
CA VAL A 37 -1.80 6.38 9.06
C VAL A 37 -2.12 6.59 10.54
N GLY A 38 -3.27 7.20 10.85
CA GLY A 38 -3.69 7.42 12.22
C GLY A 38 -3.62 8.89 12.66
N ILE A 39 -3.02 9.15 13.83
CA ILE A 39 -2.99 10.46 14.51
C ILE A 39 -2.06 11.48 13.83
N ASP A 40 -2.18 12.75 14.25
CA ASP A 40 -1.42 13.88 13.71
C ASP A 40 0.10 13.67 13.70
N ASP A 41 0.67 13.09 14.76
CA ASP A 41 2.11 12.82 14.83
C ASP A 41 2.57 11.84 13.71
N CYS A 42 1.75 10.83 13.41
CA CYS A 42 2.04 9.90 12.31
C CYS A 42 1.92 10.58 10.95
N VAL A 43 0.88 11.42 10.77
CA VAL A 43 0.70 12.20 9.55
C VAL A 43 1.87 13.16 9.32
N ALA A 44 2.32 13.85 10.38
CA ALA A 44 3.49 14.73 10.31
C ALA A 44 4.73 13.99 9.83
N LEU A 45 5.03 12.82 10.39
CA LEU A 45 6.20 12.00 9.98
C LEU A 45 6.10 11.53 8.52
N VAL A 46 4.92 11.11 8.06
CA VAL A 46 4.70 10.72 6.66
C VAL A 46 4.95 11.90 5.71
N ARG A 47 4.47 13.09 6.07
CA ARG A 47 4.66 14.33 5.31
C ARG A 47 6.11 14.80 5.33
N GLU A 48 6.78 14.77 6.49
CA GLU A 48 8.20 15.13 6.64
C GLU A 48 9.13 14.19 5.87
N ALA A 49 8.79 12.90 5.79
CA ALA A 49 9.51 11.94 4.96
C ALA A 49 9.31 12.19 3.45
N GLY A 50 8.42 13.12 3.08
CA GLY A 50 8.08 13.36 1.67
C GLY A 50 7.43 12.15 1.01
N ALA A 51 6.71 11.30 1.77
CA ALA A 51 6.10 10.08 1.28
C ALA A 51 4.76 10.38 0.60
N PRO A 52 4.63 10.30 -0.75
CA PRO A 52 3.34 10.31 -1.39
C PRO A 52 2.46 9.20 -0.82
N ALA A 53 1.19 9.54 -0.49
CA ALA A 53 0.31 8.60 0.17
C ALA A 53 -0.98 8.34 -0.62
N VAL A 54 -1.63 7.21 -0.31
CA VAL A 54 -3.02 6.92 -0.62
C VAL A 54 -3.80 6.82 0.69
N PHE A 55 -5.14 6.96 0.66
CA PHE A 55 -5.91 6.73 1.86
C PHE A 55 -6.26 5.25 2.06
N GLY A 56 -6.40 4.83 3.31
CA GLY A 56 -6.91 3.52 3.69
C GLY A 56 -8.32 3.61 4.29
N ASN A 57 -8.84 2.49 4.77
CA ASN A 57 -10.17 2.45 5.37
C ASN A 57 -10.24 3.18 6.71
N TRP A 58 -9.12 3.32 7.41
CA TRP A 58 -9.06 4.09 8.65
C TRP A 58 -9.31 5.59 8.38
N GLU A 59 -8.70 6.15 7.33
CA GLU A 59 -8.93 7.56 6.97
C GLU A 59 -10.40 7.83 6.63
N VAL A 60 -11.16 6.88 6.09
CA VAL A 60 -12.59 7.08 5.76
C VAL A 60 -13.44 7.51 6.95
N SER A 61 -13.09 7.09 8.17
CA SER A 61 -13.81 7.46 9.41
C SER A 61 -12.94 8.24 10.39
N GLY A 62 -11.63 8.14 10.29
CA GLY A 62 -10.66 8.72 11.24
C GLY A 62 -10.29 10.18 10.96
N TRP A 63 -10.38 10.63 9.69
CA TRP A 63 -9.95 11.96 9.30
C TRP A 63 -10.55 13.12 10.15
N PRO A 64 -11.80 13.07 10.67
CA PRO A 64 -12.34 14.17 11.48
C PRO A 64 -11.64 14.38 12.83
N HIS A 65 -10.86 13.40 13.28
CA HIS A 65 -10.11 13.47 14.54
C HIS A 65 -8.72 14.10 14.40
N LEU A 66 -8.31 14.42 13.18
CA LEU A 66 -7.05 15.09 12.88
C LEU A 66 -7.17 16.61 13.08
N SER A 67 -6.04 17.29 13.21
CA SER A 67 -5.97 18.75 13.15
C SER A 67 -6.48 19.29 11.81
N PRO A 68 -6.97 20.55 11.71
CA PRO A 68 -7.52 21.07 10.46
C PRO A 68 -6.59 20.97 9.27
N GLU A 69 -5.29 21.15 9.45
CA GLU A 69 -4.29 21.02 8.40
C GLU A 69 -4.18 19.56 7.90
N ASN A 70 -4.13 18.62 8.85
CA ASN A 70 -4.03 17.20 8.52
C ASN A 70 -5.36 16.61 7.99
N GLN A 71 -6.51 17.20 8.40
CA GLN A 71 -7.80 16.91 7.75
C GLN A 71 -7.77 17.27 6.27
N ALA A 72 -7.28 18.47 5.93
CA ALA A 72 -7.17 18.92 4.55
C ALA A 72 -6.24 17.98 3.72
N TRP A 73 -5.12 17.57 4.30
CA TRP A 73 -4.23 16.59 3.70
C TRP A 73 -4.92 15.25 3.47
N ALA A 74 -5.56 14.68 4.49
CA ALA A 74 -6.23 13.38 4.41
C ALA A 74 -7.35 13.38 3.35
N LEU A 75 -8.19 14.43 3.34
CA LEU A 75 -9.28 14.59 2.37
C LEU A 75 -8.79 14.70 0.91
N GLY A 76 -7.56 15.16 0.72
CA GLY A 76 -6.91 15.25 -0.59
C GLY A 76 -6.27 13.95 -1.08
N LEU A 77 -6.12 12.92 -0.24
CA LEU A 77 -5.46 11.67 -0.61
C LEU A 77 -6.24 10.92 -1.69
N PRO A 78 -5.56 10.39 -2.72
CA PRO A 78 -6.17 9.53 -3.72
C PRO A 78 -6.39 8.11 -3.20
N PRO A 79 -7.30 7.32 -3.80
CA PRO A 79 -7.53 5.91 -3.45
C PRO A 79 -6.39 4.98 -3.92
N PHE A 80 -5.70 5.36 -4.98
CA PHE A 80 -4.56 4.66 -5.54
C PHE A 80 -3.65 5.61 -6.31
N ARG A 81 -2.41 5.18 -6.56
CA ARG A 81 -1.43 5.93 -7.34
C ARG A 81 -0.85 5.04 -8.44
N LYS A 82 -0.59 5.65 -9.58
CA LYS A 82 0.09 5.04 -10.72
C LYS A 82 1.46 5.68 -10.86
N GLU A 83 2.48 4.92 -10.54
CA GLU A 83 3.86 5.29 -10.84
C GLU A 83 4.28 4.66 -12.19
N ALA A 84 5.43 5.05 -12.73
CA ALA A 84 5.85 4.62 -14.07
C ALA A 84 5.95 3.09 -14.24
N HIS A 85 6.31 2.37 -13.15
CA HIS A 85 6.60 0.94 -13.21
C HIS A 85 5.86 0.10 -12.17
N PHE A 86 5.01 0.72 -11.34
CA PHE A 86 4.21 0.03 -10.33
C PHE A 86 3.01 0.87 -9.91
N TRP A 87 2.01 0.20 -9.40
CA TRP A 87 0.85 0.85 -8.78
C TRP A 87 0.86 0.66 -7.26
N LEU A 88 0.19 1.58 -6.57
CA LEU A 88 0.10 1.65 -5.12
C LEU A 88 -1.36 1.83 -4.72
N THR A 89 -1.82 1.04 -3.76
CA THR A 89 -3.17 1.14 -3.21
C THR A 89 -3.18 0.69 -1.76
N HIS A 90 -4.21 1.08 -1.00
CA HIS A 90 -4.40 0.47 0.31
C HIS A 90 -4.90 -0.98 0.19
N ALA A 91 -5.94 -1.22 -0.61
CA ALA A 91 -6.53 -2.56 -0.78
C ALA A 91 -6.72 -2.94 -2.26
N THR A 92 -7.41 -2.13 -3.07
CA THR A 92 -7.65 -2.37 -4.49
C THR A 92 -7.41 -1.12 -5.33
N PRO A 93 -6.88 -1.23 -6.56
CA PRO A 93 -6.81 -0.13 -7.51
C PRO A 93 -8.12 0.05 -8.31
N LEU A 94 -9.13 -0.80 -8.09
CA LEU A 94 -10.38 -0.83 -8.85
C LEU A 94 -11.42 0.11 -8.22
N TRP A 95 -11.24 1.40 -8.47
CA TRP A 95 -12.11 2.45 -7.94
C TRP A 95 -13.03 3.02 -9.00
N PRO A 96 -14.28 3.41 -8.65
CA PRO A 96 -15.13 4.19 -9.54
C PRO A 96 -14.41 5.47 -9.98
N THR A 97 -14.49 5.81 -11.26
CA THR A 97 -13.72 6.89 -11.87
C THR A 97 -14.02 8.29 -11.30
N HIS A 98 -15.20 8.47 -10.70
CA HIS A 98 -15.60 9.73 -10.04
C HIS A 98 -15.07 9.87 -8.60
N LEU A 99 -14.48 8.81 -8.01
CA LEU A 99 -13.89 8.82 -6.67
C LEU A 99 -12.36 8.98 -6.78
N THR A 100 -11.91 10.22 -6.88
CA THR A 100 -10.50 10.54 -7.12
C THR A 100 -9.71 10.85 -5.84
N ARG A 101 -10.42 11.12 -4.74
CA ARG A 101 -9.84 11.46 -3.42
C ARG A 101 -10.81 11.08 -2.30
N LEU A 102 -10.32 11.07 -1.06
CA LEU A 102 -11.13 10.75 0.11
C LEU A 102 -12.36 11.67 0.26
N ALA A 103 -12.23 12.96 -0.07
CA ALA A 103 -13.36 13.89 -0.03
C ALA A 103 -14.52 13.44 -0.93
N ASP A 104 -14.23 12.91 -2.13
CA ASP A 104 -15.25 12.43 -3.06
C ASP A 104 -15.97 11.19 -2.51
N LEU A 105 -15.21 10.26 -1.88
CA LEU A 105 -15.78 9.09 -1.22
C LEU A 105 -16.72 9.50 -0.08
N ASN A 106 -16.30 10.46 0.76
CA ASN A 106 -17.12 10.92 1.88
C ASN A 106 -18.42 11.60 1.41
N ALA A 107 -18.37 12.35 0.33
CA ALA A 107 -19.56 12.97 -0.27
C ALA A 107 -20.54 11.92 -0.84
N ASN A 108 -20.05 10.77 -1.30
CA ASN A 108 -20.84 9.71 -1.95
C ASN A 108 -20.95 8.43 -1.10
N ARG A 109 -20.65 8.50 0.20
CA ARG A 109 -20.45 7.32 1.07
C ARG A 109 -21.66 6.38 1.14
N ARG A 110 -22.89 6.91 0.98
CA ARG A 110 -24.13 6.11 1.05
C ARG A 110 -24.33 5.20 -0.17
N ASP A 111 -23.73 5.57 -1.30
CA ASP A 111 -23.93 4.90 -2.58
C ASP A 111 -22.81 3.92 -2.92
N VAL A 112 -21.78 3.85 -2.05
CA VAL A 112 -20.58 3.04 -2.30
C VAL A 112 -20.42 1.95 -1.24
N PRO A 113 -20.43 0.67 -1.62
CA PRO A 113 -20.22 -0.45 -0.70
C PRO A 113 -18.74 -0.55 -0.31
N LEU A 114 -18.37 0.00 0.86
CA LEU A 114 -16.97 0.04 1.34
C LEU A 114 -16.29 -1.33 1.37
N SER A 115 -17.03 -2.41 1.65
CA SER A 115 -16.48 -3.77 1.66
C SER A 115 -15.93 -4.22 0.30
N GLN A 116 -16.42 -3.65 -0.80
CA GLN A 116 -15.90 -3.93 -2.15
C GLN A 116 -14.64 -3.12 -2.45
N LEU A 117 -14.45 -1.98 -1.79
CA LEU A 117 -13.30 -1.09 -1.98
C LEU A 117 -12.09 -1.47 -1.12
N PHE A 118 -12.30 -2.31 -0.10
CA PHE A 118 -11.24 -2.76 0.81
C PHE A 118 -11.23 -4.29 0.95
N PRO A 119 -10.98 -5.04 -0.15
CA PRO A 119 -10.90 -6.50 -0.11
C PRO A 119 -9.64 -6.98 0.60
N TYR A 120 -9.75 -8.11 1.31
CA TYR A 120 -8.59 -8.79 1.88
C TYR A 120 -7.96 -9.72 0.83
N LEU A 121 -6.70 -9.44 0.45
CA LEU A 121 -5.98 -10.15 -0.61
C LEU A 121 -5.02 -11.23 -0.09
N HIS A 122 -5.11 -11.63 1.17
CA HIS A 122 -4.20 -12.62 1.75
C HIS A 122 -4.55 -14.08 1.40
N PHE A 123 -5.66 -14.30 0.71
CA PHE A 123 -6.08 -15.57 0.12
C PHE A 123 -6.55 -15.35 -1.32
N GLU A 124 -6.62 -16.42 -2.10
CA GLU A 124 -7.17 -16.38 -3.45
C GLU A 124 -8.67 -16.07 -3.40
N CYS A 125 -9.06 -15.00 -4.07
CA CYS A 125 -10.43 -14.49 -4.06
C CYS A 125 -10.76 -13.76 -5.38
N PRO A 126 -12.05 -13.53 -5.70
CA PRO A 126 -12.43 -12.83 -6.93
C PRO A 126 -11.74 -11.48 -7.12
N ALA A 127 -11.65 -10.67 -6.05
CA ALA A 127 -11.01 -9.36 -6.12
C ALA A 127 -9.52 -9.44 -6.54
N LEU A 128 -8.78 -10.47 -6.08
CA LEU A 128 -7.41 -10.69 -6.52
C LEU A 128 -7.32 -10.96 -8.02
N TRP A 129 -8.22 -11.79 -8.56
CA TRP A 129 -8.28 -12.08 -9.99
C TRP A 129 -8.64 -10.86 -10.83
N GLU A 130 -9.60 -10.05 -10.40
CA GLU A 130 -9.96 -8.80 -11.06
C GLU A 130 -8.78 -7.82 -11.10
N ILE A 131 -8.02 -7.73 -10.00
CA ILE A 131 -6.79 -6.93 -9.95
C ILE A 131 -5.75 -7.44 -10.94
N MET A 132 -5.48 -8.76 -10.96
CA MET A 132 -4.51 -9.36 -11.89
C MET A 132 -4.87 -9.09 -13.35
N VAL A 133 -6.16 -9.23 -13.71
CA VAL A 133 -6.66 -8.91 -15.06
C VAL A 133 -6.45 -7.44 -15.39
N SER A 134 -6.79 -6.53 -14.46
CA SER A 134 -6.63 -5.08 -14.66
C SER A 134 -5.15 -4.69 -14.86
N LEU A 135 -4.26 -5.26 -14.06
CA LEU A 135 -2.81 -5.02 -14.18
C LEU A 135 -2.27 -5.52 -15.52
N THR A 136 -2.69 -6.72 -15.95
CA THR A 136 -2.28 -7.30 -17.25
C THR A 136 -2.78 -6.43 -18.41
N GLN A 137 -4.03 -6.00 -18.39
CA GLN A 137 -4.61 -5.12 -19.41
C GLN A 137 -3.90 -3.75 -19.47
N ALA A 138 -3.47 -3.24 -18.31
CA ALA A 138 -2.72 -1.99 -18.22
C ALA A 138 -1.23 -2.13 -18.55
N ASN A 139 -0.75 -3.34 -18.84
CA ASN A 139 0.67 -3.67 -18.98
C ASN A 139 1.49 -3.21 -17.76
N MET A 140 0.91 -3.35 -16.57
CA MET A 140 1.50 -2.95 -15.30
C MET A 140 1.92 -4.19 -14.51
N PRO A 141 3.23 -4.45 -14.35
CA PRO A 141 3.69 -5.72 -13.82
C PRO A 141 3.67 -5.80 -12.29
N LEU A 142 3.40 -4.69 -11.57
CA LEU A 142 3.60 -4.64 -10.12
C LEU A 142 2.59 -3.73 -9.42
N LEU A 143 1.95 -4.28 -8.37
CA LEU A 143 1.09 -3.57 -7.42
C LEU A 143 1.56 -3.82 -6.00
N PHE A 144 1.66 -2.76 -5.20
CA PHE A 144 1.82 -2.86 -3.75
C PHE A 144 0.51 -2.49 -3.03
N HIS A 145 0.19 -3.25 -1.97
CA HIS A 145 -0.99 -2.99 -1.13
C HIS A 145 -0.70 -3.17 0.36
N GLY A 146 -1.51 -2.55 1.21
CA GLY A 146 -1.58 -2.69 2.66
C GLY A 146 -2.77 -3.54 3.10
N HIS A 147 -3.53 -3.03 4.07
CA HIS A 147 -4.84 -3.51 4.55
C HIS A 147 -4.86 -4.91 5.18
N THR A 148 -4.12 -5.85 4.66
CA THR A 148 -4.09 -7.24 5.16
C THR A 148 -3.23 -7.42 6.40
N HIS A 149 -2.42 -6.43 6.77
CA HIS A 149 -1.42 -6.46 7.83
C HIS A 149 -0.39 -7.60 7.72
N ARG A 150 -0.27 -8.22 6.52
CA ARG A 150 0.58 -9.38 6.26
C ARG A 150 1.52 -9.11 5.10
N GLN A 151 2.78 -9.50 5.27
CA GLN A 151 3.73 -9.54 4.18
C GLN A 151 3.48 -10.78 3.32
N MET A 152 3.24 -10.57 2.04
CA MET A 152 2.91 -11.64 1.10
C MET A 152 3.11 -11.20 -0.33
N ALA A 153 3.14 -12.14 -1.25
CA ALA A 153 3.06 -11.81 -2.66
C ALA A 153 2.31 -12.89 -3.44
N TRP A 154 1.56 -12.44 -4.43
CA TRP A 154 0.96 -13.26 -5.45
C TRP A 154 1.68 -12.98 -6.76
N ARG A 155 2.03 -14.04 -7.49
CA ARG A 155 2.59 -13.98 -8.83
C ARG A 155 1.62 -14.60 -9.81
N PHE A 156 1.28 -13.86 -10.83
CA PHE A 156 0.63 -14.38 -12.01
C PHE A 156 1.68 -14.50 -13.11
N THR A 157 1.96 -15.72 -13.55
CA THR A 157 3.05 -16.01 -14.45
C THR A 157 2.64 -15.83 -15.91
N ALA A 158 3.62 -15.71 -16.82
CA ALA A 158 3.37 -15.56 -18.26
C ALA A 158 2.59 -16.73 -18.88
N ASP A 159 2.62 -17.91 -18.25
CA ASP A 159 1.86 -19.12 -18.63
C ASP A 159 0.53 -19.26 -17.85
N ASN A 160 0.02 -18.16 -17.30
CA ASN A 160 -1.29 -18.03 -16.64
C ASN A 160 -1.47 -18.85 -15.36
N HIS A 161 -0.42 -19.04 -14.57
CA HIS A 161 -0.53 -19.66 -13.25
C HIS A 161 -0.46 -18.64 -12.13
N LEU A 162 -1.40 -18.72 -11.19
CA LEU A 162 -1.37 -17.93 -9.97
C LEU A 162 -0.62 -18.69 -8.86
N GLN A 163 0.37 -18.05 -8.27
CA GLN A 163 1.21 -18.63 -7.22
C GLN A 163 1.31 -17.68 -6.02
N LYS A 164 1.09 -18.19 -4.82
CA LYS A 164 1.43 -17.46 -3.58
C LYS A 164 2.90 -17.69 -3.27
N LEU A 165 3.64 -16.60 -3.09
CA LEU A 165 5.07 -16.67 -2.77
C LEU A 165 5.28 -16.57 -1.25
N SER A 166 6.18 -17.42 -0.71
CA SER A 166 6.56 -17.45 0.69
C SER A 166 7.94 -16.85 0.99
N HIS A 167 8.60 -16.29 -0.03
CA HIS A 167 9.96 -15.75 0.10
C HIS A 167 9.92 -14.26 0.45
N SER A 168 10.84 -13.82 1.31
CA SER A 168 11.03 -12.40 1.65
C SER A 168 11.70 -11.60 0.53
N ARG A 169 12.46 -12.25 -0.35
CA ARG A 169 13.11 -11.61 -1.50
C ARG A 169 12.50 -12.12 -2.80
N ILE A 170 11.91 -11.21 -3.57
CA ILE A 170 11.11 -11.51 -4.75
C ILE A 170 11.69 -10.72 -5.92
N ARG A 171 11.93 -11.39 -7.03
CA ARG A 171 12.33 -10.76 -8.30
C ARG A 171 11.16 -10.73 -9.26
N LEU A 172 10.85 -9.57 -9.80
CA LEU A 172 9.91 -9.42 -10.91
C LEU A 172 10.58 -9.95 -12.18
N ARG A 173 9.96 -10.93 -12.83
CA ARG A 173 10.44 -11.53 -14.06
C ARG A 173 9.69 -10.95 -15.27
N PRO A 174 10.30 -10.87 -16.44
CA PRO A 174 9.58 -10.47 -17.65
C PRO A 174 8.33 -11.34 -17.90
N GLY A 175 7.20 -10.70 -18.15
CA GLY A 175 5.91 -11.37 -18.37
C GLY A 175 5.13 -11.77 -17.13
N ASP A 176 5.72 -11.69 -15.92
CA ASP A 176 5.01 -11.91 -14.67
C ASP A 176 4.29 -10.63 -14.20
N THR A 177 3.19 -10.82 -13.49
CA THR A 177 2.51 -9.76 -12.71
C THR A 177 2.58 -10.10 -11.24
N LEU A 178 2.93 -9.12 -10.39
CA LEU A 178 3.02 -9.29 -8.94
C LEU A 178 2.01 -8.37 -8.22
N VAL A 179 1.34 -8.94 -7.21
CA VAL A 179 0.57 -8.21 -6.20
C VAL A 179 1.22 -8.47 -4.85
N VAL A 180 1.71 -7.41 -4.19
CA VAL A 180 2.59 -7.50 -3.02
C VAL A 180 1.96 -6.79 -1.83
N GLY A 181 1.65 -7.54 -0.77
CA GLY A 181 1.27 -7.03 0.53
C GLY A 181 2.51 -6.62 1.33
N VAL A 182 2.59 -5.34 1.69
CA VAL A 182 3.78 -4.80 2.37
C VAL A 182 3.82 -5.11 3.87
N GLY A 183 2.72 -5.60 4.44
CA GLY A 183 2.55 -5.80 5.87
C GLY A 183 2.08 -4.53 6.58
N SER A 184 2.18 -4.51 7.89
CA SER A 184 1.76 -3.38 8.73
C SER A 184 2.93 -2.87 9.57
N VAL A 185 3.06 -1.55 9.64
CA VAL A 185 4.02 -0.88 10.53
C VAL A 185 3.60 -1.03 11.98
N GLY A 186 2.32 -0.77 12.29
CA GLY A 186 1.84 -0.71 13.66
C GLY A 186 1.22 -1.99 14.18
N ARG A 187 0.61 -2.81 13.30
CA ARG A 187 -0.19 -3.99 13.70
C ARG A 187 0.09 -5.21 12.81
N PRO A 188 1.33 -5.69 12.72
CA PRO A 188 1.63 -6.87 11.90
C PRO A 188 0.93 -8.12 12.42
N GLU A 189 0.32 -8.91 11.53
CA GLU A 189 -0.41 -10.14 11.85
C GLU A 189 0.36 -11.43 11.50
N ASP A 190 1.55 -11.29 10.94
CA ASP A 190 2.35 -12.40 10.40
C ASP A 190 3.75 -12.51 11.04
N GLY A 191 3.96 -11.86 12.17
CA GLY A 191 5.19 -11.93 12.97
C GLY A 191 5.56 -10.62 13.65
N PRO A 192 6.55 -10.62 14.53
CA PRO A 192 6.98 -9.43 15.28
C PRO A 192 7.77 -8.44 14.40
N GLY A 193 7.80 -7.17 14.83
CA GLY A 193 8.54 -6.08 14.17
C GLY A 193 7.69 -5.35 13.11
N ALA A 194 7.95 -4.06 12.95
CA ALA A 194 7.26 -3.21 12.00
C ALA A 194 7.58 -3.64 10.55
N ALA A 195 6.55 -4.03 9.80
CA ALA A 195 6.72 -4.61 8.46
C ALA A 195 6.59 -3.56 7.36
N TYR A 196 7.42 -3.66 6.33
CA TYR A 196 7.36 -2.83 5.13
C TYR A 196 8.08 -3.52 3.96
N ALA A 197 8.01 -2.94 2.76
CA ALA A 197 8.72 -3.45 1.59
C ALA A 197 9.82 -2.47 1.13
N LEU A 198 10.96 -3.02 0.71
CA LEU A 198 11.95 -2.31 -0.09
C LEU A 198 11.78 -2.73 -1.55
N TYR A 199 11.76 -1.77 -2.46
CA TYR A 199 11.71 -2.02 -3.90
C TYR A 199 12.87 -1.35 -4.61
N ASP A 200 13.69 -2.14 -5.27
CA ASP A 200 14.73 -1.66 -6.18
C ASP A 200 14.21 -1.72 -7.62
N ASP A 201 13.91 -0.54 -8.18
CA ASP A 201 13.36 -0.43 -9.53
C ASP A 201 14.38 -0.78 -10.62
N THR A 202 15.67 -0.61 -10.37
CA THR A 202 16.73 -0.99 -11.30
C THR A 202 16.91 -2.51 -11.37
N LEU A 203 16.96 -3.16 -10.21
CA LEU A 203 17.11 -4.61 -10.10
C LEU A 203 15.80 -5.38 -10.28
N LYS A 204 14.65 -4.67 -10.30
CA LYS A 204 13.29 -5.24 -10.28
C LYS A 204 13.12 -6.24 -9.12
N GLN A 205 13.63 -5.86 -7.95
CA GLN A 205 13.66 -6.70 -6.76
C GLN A 205 12.86 -6.08 -5.62
N ILE A 206 12.03 -6.90 -4.97
CA ILE A 206 11.29 -6.56 -3.77
C ILE A 206 11.88 -7.34 -2.60
N GLU A 207 12.06 -6.67 -1.46
CA GLU A 207 12.42 -7.29 -0.19
C GLU A 207 11.36 -6.96 0.85
N LEU A 208 10.71 -7.99 1.40
CA LEU A 208 9.78 -7.85 2.53
C LEU A 208 10.62 -7.89 3.81
N VAL A 209 10.66 -6.76 4.52
CA VAL A 209 11.58 -6.55 5.66
C VAL A 209 10.84 -6.12 6.92
N ARG A 210 11.50 -6.25 8.06
CA ARG A 210 11.00 -5.81 9.37
C ARG A 210 12.05 -4.97 10.09
N ALA A 211 11.58 -3.91 10.77
CA ALA A 211 12.40 -2.99 11.57
C ALA A 211 12.18 -3.20 13.08
#